data_70264263c0f3454928f2676d9ee3207b
#
_entry.id   70264263c0f3454928f2676d9ee3207b
#
_cell.length_a   1.000
_cell.length_b   1.000
_cell.length_c   1.000
_cell.angle_alpha   90.00
_cell.angle_beta   90.00
_cell.angle_gamma   90.00
#
_symmetry.space_group_name_H-M   'P 1'
#
loop_
_entity.id
_entity.type
_entity.pdbx_description
1 polymer ?
#
loop_
_entity_poly.entity_id
_entity_poly.type
_entity_poly.pdbx_seq_one_letter_code
_entity_poly.pdbx_strand_id
1 'polypeptide(L)'
;MRLLIVVLLSALALSCSRASNLETFYPVPDFSLTDQADKTVTLHELKGTVWVADFIFTNCGGTCPVMTEKMRKLQEALPSDIHMVSFTVDPARDTSKALAAYAAEHGATRERWLFLTGDKQALYDICIKGFKLPVEEDEGTPLEPITHSTRFVLVDKEGQIRGYYSGTEEEDLKRLATDAKGLL
;
A
#
# COMPACT_ATOMS: atom_id res chain seq x y z
N MET A 1 2.33 45.83 51.50
CA MET A 1 2.56 44.42 51.21
C MET A 1 1.56 44.03 50.13
N ARG A 2 1.99 44.14 48.82
CA ARG A 2 1.10 43.89 47.67
C ARG A 2 1.38 42.49 47.14
N LEU A 3 0.37 41.62 47.22
CA LEU A 3 0.42 40.26 46.74
C LEU A 3 0.19 40.24 45.21
N LEU A 4 1.21 39.89 44.46
CA LEU A 4 1.11 39.67 43.01
C LEU A 4 0.61 38.27 42.77
N ILE A 5 -0.61 38.10 42.28
CA ILE A 5 -1.17 36.85 41.82
C ILE A 5 -0.71 36.68 40.37
N VAL A 6 0.23 35.74 40.14
CA VAL A 6 0.62 35.31 38.77
C VAL A 6 -0.38 34.24 38.32
N VAL A 7 -1.27 34.62 37.40
CA VAL A 7 -2.16 33.68 36.72
C VAL A 7 -1.39 33.03 35.57
N LEU A 8 -1.02 31.76 35.72
CA LEU A 8 -0.47 30.95 34.66
C LEU A 8 -1.62 30.52 33.72
N LEU A 9 -1.75 31.17 32.57
CA LEU A 9 -2.57 30.67 31.47
C LEU A 9 -1.88 29.51 30.80
N SER A 10 -2.26 28.27 31.10
CA SER A 10 -1.91 27.10 30.35
C SER A 10 -2.70 27.10 29.02
N ALA A 11 -2.05 27.49 27.94
CA ALA A 11 -2.58 27.31 26.60
C ALA A 11 -2.63 25.82 26.26
N LEU A 12 -3.81 25.20 26.37
CA LEU A 12 -4.07 23.90 25.75
C LEU A 12 -4.00 24.12 24.23
N ALA A 13 -2.90 23.67 23.62
CA ALA A 13 -2.83 23.54 22.17
C ALA A 13 -3.80 22.41 21.77
N LEU A 14 -5.01 22.77 21.35
CA LEU A 14 -5.87 21.85 20.60
C LEU A 14 -5.16 21.54 19.28
N SER A 15 -4.51 20.39 19.22
CA SER A 15 -4.06 19.81 17.97
C SER A 15 -5.34 19.45 17.19
N CYS A 16 -5.80 20.36 16.33
CA CYS A 16 -6.80 20.04 15.33
C CYS A 16 -6.18 19.04 14.35
N SER A 17 -6.41 17.76 14.59
CA SER A 17 -6.26 16.75 13.56
C SER A 17 -7.17 17.17 12.41
N ARG A 18 -6.57 17.60 11.30
CA ARG A 18 -7.30 17.96 10.09
C ARG A 18 -7.85 16.65 9.53
N ALA A 19 -9.11 16.36 9.83
CA ALA A 19 -9.80 15.20 9.28
C ALA A 19 -9.65 15.27 7.75
N SER A 20 -9.06 14.25 7.14
CA SER A 20 -8.96 14.18 5.70
C SER A 20 -10.37 14.08 5.11
N ASN A 21 -10.70 14.96 4.14
CA ASN A 21 -12.00 14.92 3.44
C ASN A 21 -12.09 13.75 2.43
N LEU A 22 -11.17 12.76 2.53
CA LEU A 22 -11.18 11.60 1.65
C LEU A 22 -12.36 10.69 1.95
N GLU A 23 -12.97 10.20 0.90
CA GLU A 23 -14.03 9.19 0.99
C GLU A 23 -13.51 7.93 1.71
N THR A 24 -14.38 7.24 2.41
CA THR A 24 -14.13 5.92 3.00
C THR A 24 -14.90 4.89 2.18
N PHE A 25 -14.21 3.97 1.55
CA PHE A 25 -14.82 2.96 0.68
C PHE A 25 -15.16 1.69 1.46
N TYR A 26 -14.22 0.77 1.56
CA TYR A 26 -14.40 -0.55 2.13
C TYR A 26 -13.27 -0.87 3.09
N PRO A 27 -13.51 -1.67 4.13
CA PRO A 27 -12.42 -2.24 4.92
C PRO A 27 -11.66 -3.27 4.10
N VAL A 28 -10.34 -3.27 4.21
CA VAL A 28 -9.51 -4.38 3.73
C VAL A 28 -9.87 -5.62 4.57
N PRO A 29 -10.14 -6.79 3.97
CA PRO A 29 -10.43 -8.01 4.71
C PRO A 29 -9.20 -8.50 5.46
N ASP A 30 -9.40 -9.23 6.54
CA ASP A 30 -8.31 -9.91 7.24
C ASP A 30 -7.59 -10.88 6.31
N PHE A 31 -6.27 -10.90 6.42
CA PHE A 31 -5.42 -11.83 5.69
C PHE A 31 -4.24 -12.29 6.55
N SER A 32 -3.63 -13.39 6.15
CA SER A 32 -2.37 -13.90 6.69
C SER A 32 -1.56 -14.42 5.50
N LEU A 33 -0.52 -13.70 5.12
CA LEU A 33 0.31 -13.95 3.95
C LEU A 33 1.79 -13.99 4.37
N THR A 34 2.67 -14.35 3.43
CA THR A 34 4.11 -14.43 3.66
C THR A 34 4.82 -13.32 2.92
N ASP A 35 5.77 -12.64 3.56
CA ASP A 35 6.55 -11.58 2.93
C ASP A 35 7.84 -12.10 2.24
N GLN A 36 8.57 -11.19 1.61
CA GLN A 36 9.85 -11.45 0.95
C GLN A 36 10.96 -11.93 1.91
N ALA A 37 10.81 -11.83 3.22
CA ALA A 37 11.73 -12.34 4.23
C ALA A 37 11.23 -13.64 4.88
N ASP A 38 10.26 -14.29 4.27
CA ASP A 38 9.63 -15.54 4.73
C ASP A 38 8.95 -15.41 6.11
N LYS A 39 8.41 -14.22 6.40
CA LYS A 39 7.67 -13.96 7.65
C LYS A 39 6.19 -13.80 7.36
N THR A 40 5.37 -14.28 8.26
CA THR A 40 3.93 -14.05 8.21
C THR A 40 3.64 -12.56 8.42
N VAL A 41 2.75 -12.01 7.59
CA VAL A 41 2.20 -10.66 7.69
C VAL A 41 0.69 -10.73 7.67
N THR A 42 0.06 -10.03 8.60
CA THR A 42 -1.39 -9.95 8.73
C THR A 42 -1.88 -8.52 8.57
N LEU A 43 -3.17 -8.32 8.27
CA LEU A 43 -3.75 -6.97 8.27
C LEU A 43 -3.57 -6.29 9.63
N HIS A 44 -3.62 -7.04 10.73
CA HIS A 44 -3.45 -6.49 12.08
C HIS A 44 -2.09 -5.81 12.27
N GLU A 45 -1.02 -6.34 11.66
CA GLU A 45 0.33 -5.75 11.73
C GLU A 45 0.46 -4.46 10.91
N LEU A 46 -0.42 -4.24 9.93
CA LEU A 46 -0.47 -3.00 9.13
C LEU A 46 -1.37 -1.93 9.78
N LYS A 47 -2.20 -2.27 10.76
CA LYS A 47 -3.01 -1.27 11.48
C LYS A 47 -2.13 -0.28 12.23
N GLY A 48 -2.58 0.96 12.26
CA GLY A 48 -1.80 2.08 12.79
C GLY A 48 -0.87 2.75 11.78
N THR A 49 -0.75 2.17 10.58
CA THR A 49 0.10 2.66 9.48
C THR A 49 -0.74 3.02 8.26
N VAL A 50 -0.43 4.13 7.61
CA VAL A 50 -0.97 4.46 6.27
C VAL A 50 -0.13 3.71 5.24
N TRP A 51 -0.78 3.07 4.27
CA TRP A 51 -0.06 2.32 3.26
C TRP A 51 -0.71 2.38 1.88
N VAL A 52 0.11 2.15 0.86
CA VAL A 52 -0.30 2.09 -0.54
C VAL A 52 -0.18 0.66 -1.01
N ALA A 53 -1.27 0.11 -1.53
CA ALA A 53 -1.33 -1.24 -2.09
C ALA A 53 -1.25 -1.24 -3.61
N ASP A 54 -0.65 -2.29 -4.18
CA ASP A 54 -0.81 -2.69 -5.57
C ASP A 54 -0.77 -4.21 -5.74
N PHE A 55 -1.11 -4.65 -6.95
CA PHE A 55 -1.06 -6.05 -7.34
C PHE A 55 -0.08 -6.20 -8.50
N ILE A 56 0.85 -7.15 -8.39
CA ILE A 56 1.95 -7.35 -9.35
C ILE A 56 2.21 -8.84 -9.59
N PHE A 57 3.07 -9.15 -10.56
CA PHE A 57 3.82 -10.40 -10.60
C PHE A 57 5.20 -10.15 -11.21
N THR A 58 6.22 -10.87 -10.71
CA THR A 58 7.63 -10.55 -11.02
C THR A 58 8.01 -10.84 -12.46
N ASN A 59 7.33 -11.80 -13.12
CA ASN A 59 7.61 -12.21 -14.50
C ASN A 59 6.69 -11.49 -15.51
N CYS A 60 6.31 -10.25 -15.24
CA CYS A 60 5.52 -9.43 -16.14
C CYS A 60 6.44 -8.66 -17.09
N GLY A 61 6.29 -8.88 -18.39
CA GLY A 61 7.00 -8.12 -19.42
C GLY A 61 6.29 -6.85 -19.90
N GLY A 62 5.16 -6.49 -19.27
CA GLY A 62 4.30 -5.38 -19.68
C GLY A 62 4.26 -4.22 -18.67
N THR A 63 3.13 -4.05 -18.01
CA THR A 63 2.84 -2.86 -17.19
C THR A 63 3.47 -2.88 -15.80
N CYS A 64 3.71 -4.07 -15.20
CA CYS A 64 4.23 -4.16 -13.83
C CYS A 64 5.57 -3.43 -13.62
N PRO A 65 6.57 -3.51 -14.52
CA PRO A 65 7.81 -2.76 -14.32
C PRO A 65 7.60 -1.24 -14.21
N VAL A 66 6.64 -0.70 -14.96
CA VAL A 66 6.29 0.73 -14.89
C VAL A 66 5.65 1.05 -13.54
N MET A 67 4.71 0.23 -13.08
CA MET A 67 4.06 0.39 -11.78
C MET A 67 5.07 0.29 -10.63
N THR A 68 5.94 -0.72 -10.67
CA THR A 68 6.99 -0.91 -9.66
C THR A 68 7.94 0.28 -9.57
N GLU A 69 8.36 0.83 -10.71
CA GLU A 69 9.19 2.04 -10.73
C GLU A 69 8.43 3.27 -10.17
N LYS A 70 7.13 3.39 -10.43
CA LYS A 70 6.29 4.44 -9.84
C LYS A 70 6.13 4.25 -8.32
N MET A 71 5.95 3.02 -7.84
CA MET A 71 5.90 2.71 -6.41
C MET A 71 7.24 3.04 -5.73
N ARG A 72 8.37 2.73 -6.38
CA ARG A 72 9.71 3.10 -5.90
C ARG A 72 9.84 4.62 -5.73
N LYS A 73 9.40 5.40 -6.71
CA LYS A 73 9.37 6.88 -6.62
C LYS A 73 8.45 7.38 -5.50
N LEU A 74 7.31 6.74 -5.29
CA LEU A 74 6.43 7.05 -4.16
C LEU A 74 7.13 6.74 -2.82
N GLN A 75 7.83 5.62 -2.70
CA GLN A 75 8.62 5.29 -1.51
C GLN A 75 9.63 6.40 -1.17
N GLU A 76 10.30 6.97 -2.18
CA GLU A 76 11.27 8.05 -1.99
C GLU A 76 10.62 9.40 -1.64
N ALA A 77 9.46 9.69 -2.23
CA ALA A 77 8.76 10.96 -2.09
C ALA A 77 7.88 11.08 -0.83
N LEU A 78 7.48 9.94 -0.27
CA LEU A 78 6.59 9.87 0.88
C LEU A 78 7.35 9.77 2.20
N PRO A 79 6.81 10.32 3.31
CA PRO A 79 7.33 10.12 4.66
C PRO A 79 7.54 8.65 5.00
N SER A 80 8.50 8.36 5.89
CA SER A 80 8.82 6.98 6.32
C SER A 80 7.66 6.24 6.96
N ASP A 81 6.70 6.96 7.50
CA ASP A 81 5.52 6.41 8.19
C ASP A 81 4.42 5.95 7.22
N ILE A 82 4.62 6.14 5.90
CA ILE A 82 3.75 5.60 4.85
C ILE A 82 4.46 4.42 4.22
N HIS A 83 3.82 3.24 4.25
CA HIS A 83 4.38 2.01 3.74
C HIS A 83 3.80 1.65 2.35
N MET A 84 4.47 0.75 1.65
CA MET A 84 4.04 0.14 0.40
C MET A 84 3.80 -1.35 0.63
N VAL A 85 2.76 -1.90 0.00
CA VAL A 85 2.42 -3.32 0.09
C VAL A 85 2.02 -3.82 -1.29
N SER A 86 2.87 -4.64 -1.90
CA SER A 86 2.61 -5.28 -3.18
C SER A 86 2.18 -6.73 -2.97
N PHE A 87 1.01 -7.08 -3.48
CA PHE A 87 0.48 -8.44 -3.45
C PHE A 87 0.78 -9.12 -4.78
N THR A 88 1.37 -10.32 -4.76
CA THR A 88 1.51 -11.05 -6.02
C THR A 88 0.18 -11.64 -6.50
N VAL A 89 0.00 -11.68 -7.81
CA VAL A 89 -1.09 -12.43 -8.45
C VAL A 89 -0.61 -13.76 -9.07
N ASP A 90 0.70 -14.05 -8.97
CA ASP A 90 1.30 -15.31 -9.46
C ASP A 90 2.12 -16.02 -8.36
N PRO A 91 1.51 -16.46 -7.26
CA PRO A 91 2.24 -17.07 -6.14
C PRO A 91 2.94 -18.38 -6.50
N ALA A 92 2.58 -19.00 -7.62
CA ALA A 92 3.25 -20.21 -8.09
C ALA A 92 4.71 -19.92 -8.50
N ARG A 93 4.98 -18.75 -9.06
CA ARG A 93 6.33 -18.31 -9.45
C ARG A 93 6.93 -17.36 -8.41
N ASP A 94 6.13 -16.50 -7.82
CA ASP A 94 6.52 -15.46 -6.88
C ASP A 94 6.63 -16.00 -5.45
N THR A 95 7.59 -16.89 -5.24
CA THR A 95 7.98 -17.36 -3.90
C THR A 95 8.59 -16.22 -3.09
N SER A 96 8.68 -16.33 -1.76
CA SER A 96 9.38 -15.34 -0.90
C SER A 96 10.78 -15.02 -1.42
N LYS A 97 11.51 -16.04 -1.90
CA LYS A 97 12.84 -15.86 -2.48
C LYS A 97 12.83 -15.05 -3.79
N ALA A 98 11.86 -15.30 -4.68
CA ALA A 98 11.70 -14.53 -5.91
C ALA A 98 11.35 -13.08 -5.60
N LEU A 99 10.42 -12.86 -4.67
CA LEU A 99 10.03 -11.53 -4.20
C LEU A 99 11.17 -10.80 -3.49
N ALA A 100 12.06 -11.50 -2.74
CA ALA A 100 13.24 -10.90 -2.13
C ALA A 100 14.23 -10.39 -3.19
N ALA A 101 14.46 -11.15 -4.27
CA ALA A 101 15.30 -10.72 -5.37
C ALA A 101 14.70 -9.50 -6.09
N TYR A 102 13.40 -9.54 -6.37
CA TYR A 102 12.66 -8.43 -7.00
C TYR A 102 12.69 -7.16 -6.13
N ALA A 103 12.44 -7.30 -4.83
CA ALA A 103 12.53 -6.19 -3.88
C ALA A 103 13.92 -5.53 -3.89
N ALA A 104 14.99 -6.33 -3.89
CA ALA A 104 16.37 -5.84 -3.93
C ALA A 104 16.67 -5.11 -5.23
N GLU A 105 16.21 -5.60 -6.37
CA GLU A 105 16.39 -4.99 -7.69
C GLU A 105 15.74 -3.59 -7.75
N HIS A 106 14.58 -3.44 -7.08
CA HIS A 106 13.83 -2.19 -7.06
C HIS A 106 14.13 -1.29 -5.85
N GLY A 107 15.16 -1.59 -5.05
CA GLY A 107 15.56 -0.78 -3.91
C GLY A 107 14.51 -0.71 -2.79
N ALA A 108 13.67 -1.72 -2.69
CA ALA A 108 12.68 -1.84 -1.62
C ALA A 108 13.35 -2.34 -0.35
N THR A 109 13.09 -1.66 0.77
CA THR A 109 13.47 -2.15 2.10
C THR A 109 12.23 -2.74 2.78
N ARG A 110 12.41 -3.85 3.49
CA ARG A 110 11.30 -4.54 4.16
C ARG A 110 10.52 -3.64 5.11
N GLU A 111 11.19 -2.71 5.74
CA GLU A 111 10.63 -1.75 6.69
C GLU A 111 9.67 -0.76 6.02
N ARG A 112 9.81 -0.59 4.69
CA ARG A 112 9.04 0.40 3.93
C ARG A 112 8.17 -0.22 2.86
N TRP A 113 8.57 -1.38 2.33
CA TRP A 113 7.88 -2.00 1.20
C TRP A 113 7.84 -3.52 1.35
N LEU A 114 6.65 -4.02 1.61
CA LEU A 114 6.36 -5.45 1.71
C LEU A 114 5.91 -5.99 0.35
N PHE A 115 6.43 -7.17 -0.01
CA PHE A 115 5.94 -7.97 -1.12
C PHE A 115 5.36 -9.25 -0.55
N LEU A 116 4.06 -9.49 -0.78
CA LEU A 116 3.30 -10.54 -0.13
C LEU A 116 2.93 -11.64 -1.12
N THR A 117 3.15 -12.88 -0.70
CA THR A 117 2.77 -14.11 -1.40
C THR A 117 2.03 -15.06 -0.45
N GLY A 118 1.43 -16.13 -0.98
CA GLY A 118 0.71 -17.11 -0.17
C GLY A 118 -0.19 -18.01 -0.99
N ASP A 119 -1.30 -18.42 -0.39
CA ASP A 119 -2.32 -19.20 -1.10
C ASP A 119 -2.95 -18.36 -2.24
N LYS A 120 -3.03 -18.96 -3.42
CA LYS A 120 -3.54 -18.28 -4.62
C LYS A 120 -4.98 -17.80 -4.45
N GLN A 121 -5.85 -18.65 -3.89
CA GLN A 121 -7.25 -18.30 -3.71
C GLN A 121 -7.39 -17.14 -2.71
N ALA A 122 -6.60 -17.15 -1.63
CA ALA A 122 -6.58 -16.07 -0.65
C ALA A 122 -6.15 -14.74 -1.29
N LEU A 123 -5.08 -14.73 -2.12
CA LEU A 123 -4.61 -13.55 -2.83
C LEU A 123 -5.67 -13.01 -3.82
N TYR A 124 -6.33 -13.89 -4.56
CA TYR A 124 -7.39 -13.51 -5.50
C TYR A 124 -8.63 -12.99 -4.76
N ASP A 125 -8.99 -13.61 -3.63
CA ASP A 125 -10.08 -13.12 -2.80
C ASP A 125 -9.78 -11.73 -2.21
N ILE A 126 -8.55 -11.48 -1.80
CA ILE A 126 -8.10 -10.16 -1.37
C ILE A 126 -8.25 -9.15 -2.52
N CYS A 127 -7.75 -9.47 -3.71
CA CYS A 127 -7.84 -8.59 -4.88
C CYS A 127 -9.30 -8.29 -5.25
N ILE A 128 -10.10 -9.34 -5.51
CA ILE A 128 -11.45 -9.20 -6.06
C ILE A 128 -12.46 -8.76 -4.98
N LYS A 129 -12.48 -9.47 -3.83
CA LYS A 129 -13.49 -9.24 -2.78
C LYS A 129 -13.08 -8.14 -1.82
N GLY A 130 -11.79 -8.00 -1.55
CA GLY A 130 -11.25 -6.98 -0.66
C GLY A 130 -11.09 -5.64 -1.38
N PHE A 131 -10.17 -5.58 -2.31
CA PHE A 131 -9.83 -4.35 -3.01
C PHE A 131 -10.76 -3.99 -4.17
N LYS A 132 -11.73 -4.85 -4.53
CA LYS A 132 -12.67 -4.65 -5.65
C LYS A 132 -11.95 -4.42 -6.99
N LEU A 133 -10.81 -5.07 -7.18
CA LEU A 133 -10.00 -4.98 -8.39
C LEU A 133 -10.08 -6.30 -9.18
N PRO A 134 -10.13 -6.24 -10.52
CA PRO A 134 -10.15 -7.44 -11.35
C PRO A 134 -8.78 -8.13 -11.32
N VAL A 135 -8.80 -9.45 -11.39
CA VAL A 135 -7.68 -10.32 -11.72
C VAL A 135 -8.22 -11.53 -12.47
N GLU A 136 -7.65 -11.81 -13.64
CA GLU A 136 -8.09 -12.88 -14.53
C GLU A 136 -6.89 -13.59 -15.13
N GLU A 137 -6.92 -14.92 -15.11
CA GLU A 137 -5.97 -15.77 -15.82
C GLU A 137 -6.53 -16.08 -17.22
N ASP A 138 -5.67 -16.46 -18.14
CA ASP A 138 -6.00 -16.90 -19.51
C ASP A 138 -6.55 -15.80 -20.44
N GLU A 139 -6.77 -14.58 -19.99
CA GLU A 139 -7.13 -13.44 -20.86
C GLU A 139 -5.95 -12.53 -21.18
N GLY A 140 -4.77 -12.86 -20.66
CA GLY A 140 -3.54 -12.08 -20.85
C GLY A 140 -2.86 -12.34 -22.20
N THR A 141 -1.82 -11.56 -22.45
CA THR A 141 -0.91 -11.75 -23.60
C THR A 141 0.27 -12.65 -23.18
N PRO A 142 1.08 -13.16 -24.15
CA PRO A 142 2.30 -13.89 -23.79
C PRO A 142 3.28 -13.12 -22.88
N LEU A 143 3.24 -11.78 -22.88
CA LEU A 143 4.06 -10.91 -22.04
C LEU A 143 3.38 -10.58 -20.70
N GLU A 144 2.05 -10.66 -20.66
CA GLU A 144 1.21 -10.41 -19.48
C GLU A 144 0.17 -11.53 -19.37
N PRO A 145 0.57 -12.73 -18.91
CA PRO A 145 -0.32 -13.90 -18.89
C PRO A 145 -1.45 -13.80 -17.87
N ILE A 146 -1.33 -12.88 -16.92
CA ILE A 146 -2.36 -12.59 -15.91
C ILE A 146 -2.77 -11.13 -16.07
N THR A 147 -4.03 -10.90 -16.39
CA THR A 147 -4.61 -9.56 -16.41
C THR A 147 -4.98 -9.15 -15.00
N HIS A 148 -4.44 -8.04 -14.54
CA HIS A 148 -4.76 -7.47 -13.22
C HIS A 148 -4.88 -5.94 -13.31
N SER A 149 -5.40 -5.34 -12.23
CA SER A 149 -5.58 -3.90 -12.15
C SER A 149 -4.24 -3.16 -12.09
N THR A 150 -4.15 -2.02 -12.80
CA THR A 150 -3.02 -1.08 -12.72
C THR A 150 -3.24 0.00 -11.65
N ARG A 151 -4.11 -0.22 -10.67
CA ARG A 151 -4.43 0.75 -9.65
C ARG A 151 -3.49 0.65 -8.45
N PHE A 152 -3.11 1.82 -7.92
CA PHE A 152 -2.64 1.97 -6.55
C PHE A 152 -3.83 2.27 -5.64
N VAL A 153 -3.84 1.68 -4.46
CA VAL A 153 -4.93 1.83 -3.50
C VAL A 153 -4.39 2.37 -2.19
N LEU A 154 -4.93 3.50 -1.74
CA LEU A 154 -4.56 4.12 -0.47
C LEU A 154 -5.40 3.52 0.66
N VAL A 155 -4.73 3.08 1.72
CA VAL A 155 -5.35 2.52 2.92
C VAL A 155 -4.91 3.30 4.15
N ASP A 156 -5.85 3.60 5.03
CA ASP A 156 -5.59 4.34 6.27
C ASP A 156 -5.16 3.45 7.44
N LYS A 157 -4.92 4.09 8.59
CA LYS A 157 -4.46 3.45 9.84
C LYS A 157 -5.46 2.43 10.40
N GLU A 158 -6.73 2.57 10.08
CA GLU A 158 -7.82 1.67 10.48
C GLU A 158 -8.00 0.49 9.52
N GLY A 159 -7.26 0.48 8.39
CA GLY A 159 -7.38 -0.52 7.33
C GLY A 159 -8.57 -0.25 6.40
N GLN A 160 -9.02 1.02 6.29
CA GLN A 160 -10.06 1.41 5.35
C GLN A 160 -9.45 1.89 4.04
N ILE A 161 -10.01 1.48 2.92
CA ILE A 161 -9.63 2.01 1.60
C ILE A 161 -10.14 3.44 1.49
N ARG A 162 -9.24 4.36 1.11
CA ARG A 162 -9.49 5.80 1.04
C ARG A 162 -9.39 6.37 -0.38
N GLY A 163 -8.87 5.60 -1.33
CA GLY A 163 -8.79 6.03 -2.71
C GLY A 163 -8.18 5.01 -3.65
N TYR A 164 -8.53 5.16 -4.94
CA TYR A 164 -7.98 4.40 -6.04
C TYR A 164 -7.36 5.36 -7.05
N TYR A 165 -6.11 5.10 -7.44
CA TYR A 165 -5.31 5.97 -8.29
C TYR A 165 -4.72 5.16 -9.44
N SER A 166 -4.58 5.75 -10.62
CA SER A 166 -3.86 5.09 -11.71
C SER A 166 -2.38 4.95 -11.35
N GLY A 167 -1.84 3.73 -11.40
CA GLY A 167 -0.42 3.47 -11.17
C GLY A 167 0.47 3.95 -12.32
N THR A 168 -0.10 4.45 -13.42
CA THR A 168 0.64 4.91 -14.60
C THR A 168 0.55 6.41 -14.82
N GLU A 169 -0.50 7.09 -14.33
CA GLU A 169 -0.74 8.51 -14.57
C GLU A 169 -0.07 9.40 -13.51
N GLU A 170 0.77 10.34 -13.94
CA GLU A 170 1.54 11.23 -13.04
C GLU A 170 0.66 12.10 -12.13
N GLU A 171 -0.48 12.58 -12.64
CA GLU A 171 -1.40 13.41 -11.85
C GLU A 171 -2.07 12.61 -10.73
N ASP A 172 -2.40 11.34 -10.98
CA ASP A 172 -2.94 10.44 -9.97
C ASP A 172 -1.90 10.12 -8.89
N LEU A 173 -0.62 9.97 -9.27
CA LEU A 173 0.45 9.75 -8.30
C LEU A 173 0.70 10.97 -7.40
N LYS A 174 0.64 12.18 -7.94
CA LYS A 174 0.73 13.43 -7.15
C LYS A 174 -0.44 13.55 -6.18
N ARG A 175 -1.64 13.23 -6.65
CA ARG A 175 -2.86 13.21 -5.84
C ARG A 175 -2.75 12.17 -4.72
N LEU A 176 -2.37 10.93 -5.04
CA LEU A 176 -2.09 9.87 -4.08
C LEU A 176 -1.10 10.33 -2.99
N ALA A 177 0.02 10.94 -3.40
CA ALA A 177 1.03 11.40 -2.46
C ALA A 177 0.52 12.51 -1.52
N THR A 178 -0.35 13.39 -2.02
CA THR A 178 -0.99 14.44 -1.22
C THR A 178 -1.98 13.85 -0.23
N ASP A 179 -2.83 12.94 -0.70
CA ASP A 179 -3.88 12.31 0.08
C ASP A 179 -3.30 11.40 1.17
N ALA A 180 -2.24 10.63 0.85
CA ALA A 180 -1.54 9.78 1.81
C ALA A 180 -0.93 10.59 2.96
N LYS A 181 -0.30 11.74 2.67
CA LYS A 181 0.21 12.66 3.71
C LYS A 181 -0.91 13.24 4.57
N GLY A 182 -2.10 13.44 4.00
CA GLY A 182 -3.28 13.93 4.73
C GLY A 182 -3.87 12.92 5.71
N LEU A 183 -3.45 11.64 5.67
CA LEU A 183 -3.89 10.57 6.57
C LEU A 183 -2.93 10.32 7.75
N LEU A 184 -1.76 10.97 7.79
CA LEU A 184 -0.81 10.86 8.90
C LEU A 184 -1.30 11.58 10.15
#